data_dbd9a28e8a8ddd1da523c0c651778248
#
_entry.id   dbd9a28e8a8ddd1da523c0c651778248
#
_cell.length_a   1.000
_cell.length_b   1.000
_cell.length_c   1.000
_cell.angle_alpha   90.00
_cell.angle_beta   90.00
_cell.angle_gamma   90.00
#
_symmetry.space_group_name_H-M   'P 1'
#
loop_
_entity.id
_entity.type
_entity.pdbx_description
1 polymer ?
#
loop_
_entity_poly.entity_id
_entity_poly.type
_entity_poly.pdbx_seq_one_letter_code
_entity_poly.pdbx_strand_id
1 'polypeptide(L)'
;MFNSVRLLIILITVFLSYQLFSQETVIDTSKNILLLRERSYGALLHTQGWGIKYSRGFNKTAFKKRMFVIEFVEMKSQKQIKSINPYFTNSKSFVYGKLNSFFILRGTYGMHKQLNRKPYWGGVELRFVYMGGISVGIAKPVYLYILNLTSSSFDYTITEEKFDPDKHAADEIFGRAPFFKGINEISIYPGLHGKIGLDFDYGSYSTKVKSLEIGAIIDIFPRPVPIMAFVEPNYFFLTLYLNFNFGKRFNK
;
A
#
# COMPACT_ATOMS: atom_id res chain seq x y z
N MET A 1 -4.61 -9.02 -33.50
CA MET A 1 -4.05 -8.61 -32.20
C MET A 1 -2.91 -7.60 -32.29
N PHE A 2 -2.01 -7.66 -33.29
CA PHE A 2 -0.90 -6.69 -33.47
C PHE A 2 -1.31 -5.25 -33.86
N ASN A 3 -2.44 -5.06 -34.55
CA ASN A 3 -2.91 -3.73 -34.98
C ASN A 3 -3.52 -2.89 -33.85
N SER A 4 -4.17 -3.52 -32.88
CA SER A 4 -4.78 -2.80 -31.73
C SER A 4 -3.75 -2.22 -30.78
N VAL A 5 -2.61 -2.91 -30.58
CA VAL A 5 -1.52 -2.39 -29.73
C VAL A 5 -0.81 -1.22 -30.40
N ARG A 6 -0.60 -1.27 -31.73
CA ARG A 6 -0.04 -0.14 -32.49
C ARG A 6 -0.95 1.09 -32.46
N LEU A 7 -2.26 0.89 -32.56
CA LEU A 7 -3.24 1.98 -32.48
C LEU A 7 -3.26 2.63 -31.09
N LEU A 8 -3.14 1.82 -30.02
CA LEU A 8 -3.05 2.30 -28.65
C LEU A 8 -1.77 3.13 -28.40
N ILE A 9 -0.62 2.69 -28.93
CA ILE A 9 0.66 3.42 -28.82
C ILE A 9 0.58 4.74 -29.57
N ILE A 10 -0.01 4.78 -30.76
CA ILE A 10 -0.20 6.01 -31.55
C ILE A 10 -1.13 6.95 -30.82
N LEU A 11 -2.22 6.47 -30.20
CA LEU A 11 -3.15 7.29 -29.42
C LEU A 11 -2.48 7.90 -28.19
N ILE A 12 -1.62 7.16 -27.49
CA ILE A 12 -0.85 7.63 -26.34
C ILE A 12 0.19 8.67 -26.76
N THR A 13 0.87 8.48 -27.91
CA THR A 13 1.87 9.46 -28.39
C THR A 13 1.20 10.75 -28.87
N VAL A 14 0.04 10.68 -29.50
CA VAL A 14 -0.75 11.87 -29.89
C VAL A 14 -1.27 12.61 -28.67
N PHE A 15 -1.73 11.91 -27.62
CA PHE A 15 -2.16 12.53 -26.37
C PHE A 15 -1.01 13.23 -25.61
N LEU A 16 0.20 12.68 -25.65
CA LEU A 16 1.41 13.28 -25.08
C LEU A 16 1.88 14.54 -25.83
N SER A 17 1.67 14.63 -27.13
CA SER A 17 2.09 15.77 -27.94
C SER A 17 1.20 17.01 -27.78
N TYR A 18 -0.05 16.88 -27.35
CA TYR A 18 -0.94 18.03 -27.09
C TYR A 18 -0.59 18.84 -25.84
N GLN A 19 0.28 18.36 -24.97
CA GLN A 19 0.67 19.03 -23.72
C GLN A 19 1.82 20.03 -23.86
N LEU A 20 2.42 20.19 -25.05
CA LEU A 20 3.63 21.01 -25.23
C LEU A 20 3.37 22.48 -25.57
N PHE A 21 2.12 22.90 -25.78
CA PHE A 21 1.79 24.28 -26.16
C PHE A 21 0.87 24.95 -25.14
N SER A 22 1.37 25.30 -23.97
CA SER A 22 0.84 26.42 -23.18
C SER A 22 1.70 26.67 -21.95
N GLN A 23 2.76 27.44 -22.11
CA GLN A 23 3.45 28.07 -20.98
C GLN A 23 3.55 29.57 -21.26
N GLU A 24 2.47 30.28 -21.05
CA GLU A 24 2.57 31.71 -20.77
C GLU A 24 3.05 31.89 -19.34
N THR A 25 4.25 32.41 -19.18
CA THR A 25 4.83 32.78 -17.88
C THR A 25 4.15 34.04 -17.38
N VAL A 26 3.02 33.91 -16.74
CA VAL A 26 2.43 35.00 -15.95
C VAL A 26 3.24 35.10 -14.66
N ILE A 27 4.02 36.19 -14.54
CA ILE A 27 4.72 36.55 -13.31
C ILE A 27 3.65 36.99 -12.30
N ASP A 28 3.22 36.06 -11.46
CA ASP A 28 2.29 36.31 -10.35
C ASP A 28 3.04 36.99 -9.22
N THR A 29 2.82 38.30 -9.04
CA THR A 29 3.36 39.14 -7.96
C THR A 29 2.56 39.01 -6.66
N SER A 30 1.66 38.06 -6.53
CA SER A 30 1.00 37.78 -5.26
C SER A 30 2.02 37.28 -4.24
N LYS A 31 2.05 37.89 -3.06
CA LYS A 31 2.90 37.52 -1.93
C LYS A 31 2.69 36.06 -1.55
N ASN A 32 3.34 35.15 -2.26
CA ASN A 32 3.38 33.73 -1.92
C ASN A 32 4.19 33.58 -0.64
N ILE A 33 3.52 33.66 0.50
CA ILE A 33 4.10 33.26 1.78
C ILE A 33 4.46 31.79 1.64
N LEU A 34 5.76 31.52 1.47
CA LEU A 34 6.26 30.16 1.36
C LEU A 34 6.10 29.47 2.71
N LEU A 35 5.03 28.67 2.85
CA LEU A 35 4.82 27.88 4.05
C LEU A 35 5.88 26.77 4.14
N LEU A 36 6.74 26.85 5.16
CA LEU A 36 7.97 26.06 5.25
C LEU A 36 7.72 24.58 5.62
N ARG A 37 6.64 24.30 6.35
CA ARG A 37 6.37 22.98 6.91
C ARG A 37 5.00 22.46 6.46
N GLU A 38 4.92 21.15 6.31
CA GLU A 38 3.67 20.46 5.98
C GLU A 38 3.52 19.21 6.84
N ARG A 39 2.28 18.93 7.26
CA ARG A 39 1.89 17.66 7.87
C ARG A 39 0.69 17.13 7.13
N SER A 40 0.72 15.84 6.76
CA SER A 40 -0.43 15.20 6.14
C SER A 40 -0.58 13.76 6.61
N TYR A 41 -1.81 13.31 6.58
CA TYR A 41 -2.24 11.93 6.81
C TYR A 41 -2.82 11.43 5.50
N GLY A 42 -2.68 10.15 5.23
CA GLY A 42 -3.20 9.58 4.00
C GLY A 42 -3.75 8.19 4.20
N ALA A 43 -4.71 7.84 3.36
CA ALA A 43 -5.17 6.48 3.14
C ALA A 43 -4.55 5.98 1.83
N LEU A 44 -3.87 4.85 1.90
CA LEU A 44 -3.15 4.25 0.78
C LEU A 44 -3.89 2.98 0.36
N LEU A 45 -4.26 2.91 -0.91
CA LEU A 45 -4.75 1.71 -1.58
C LEU A 45 -3.67 1.23 -2.53
N HIS A 46 -3.42 -0.07 -2.57
CA HIS A 46 -2.45 -0.65 -3.49
C HIS A 46 -2.92 -2.00 -4.01
N THR A 47 -2.28 -2.50 -5.05
CA THR A 47 -2.68 -3.73 -5.74
C THR A 47 -2.77 -4.98 -4.86
N GLN A 48 -2.09 -4.97 -3.71
CA GLN A 48 -2.04 -6.10 -2.77
C GLN A 48 -2.67 -5.80 -1.41
N GLY A 49 -3.40 -4.66 -1.26
CA GLY A 49 -4.06 -4.33 0.00
C GLY A 49 -4.29 -2.85 0.22
N TRP A 50 -4.25 -2.43 1.47
CA TRP A 50 -4.47 -1.06 1.89
C TRP A 50 -3.52 -0.68 3.03
N GLY A 51 -3.44 0.61 3.31
CA GLY A 51 -2.60 1.11 4.39
C GLY A 51 -2.94 2.53 4.81
N ILE A 52 -2.21 2.99 5.80
CA ILE A 52 -2.26 4.36 6.31
C ILE A 52 -0.88 4.99 6.20
N LYS A 53 -0.86 6.31 6.03
CA LYS A 53 0.34 7.09 5.84
C LYS A 53 0.32 8.32 6.73
N TYR A 54 1.44 8.61 7.35
CA TYR A 54 1.74 9.90 7.97
C TYR A 54 2.95 10.51 7.29
N SER A 55 2.87 11.80 6.95
CA SER A 55 3.99 12.48 6.31
C SER A 55 4.26 13.86 6.90
N ARG A 56 5.54 14.21 6.89
CA ARG A 56 6.04 15.51 7.31
C ARG A 56 6.96 16.08 6.25
N GLY A 57 6.60 17.23 5.71
CA GLY A 57 7.33 17.91 4.65
C GLY A 57 8.02 19.18 5.12
N PHE A 58 9.18 19.46 4.51
CA PHE A 58 9.95 20.68 4.69
C PHE A 58 10.33 21.24 3.34
N ASN A 59 9.90 22.45 3.01
CA ASN A 59 10.26 23.10 1.77
C ASN A 59 11.74 23.51 1.84
N LYS A 60 12.58 22.97 0.94
CA LYS A 60 13.98 23.33 0.80
C LYS A 60 14.12 24.54 -0.12
N THR A 61 13.35 24.56 -1.20
CA THR A 61 13.26 25.64 -2.19
C THR A 61 11.81 25.77 -2.65
N ALA A 62 11.52 26.80 -3.46
CA ALA A 62 10.18 26.98 -4.05
C ALA A 62 9.70 25.75 -4.84
N PHE A 63 10.62 24.93 -5.39
CA PHE A 63 10.30 23.82 -6.29
C PHE A 63 10.58 22.42 -5.71
N LYS A 64 11.29 22.33 -4.57
CA LYS A 64 11.72 21.05 -3.98
C LYS A 64 11.33 20.99 -2.52
N LYS A 65 10.59 19.95 -2.15
CA LYS A 65 10.20 19.65 -0.79
C LYS A 65 10.84 18.33 -0.36
N ARG A 66 11.44 18.31 0.83
CA ARG A 66 11.87 17.09 1.51
C ARG A 66 10.71 16.52 2.29
N MET A 67 10.53 15.21 2.22
CA MET A 67 9.46 14.49 2.90
C MET A 67 10.02 13.38 3.76
N PHE A 68 9.51 13.29 4.98
CA PHE A 68 9.61 12.11 5.84
C PHE A 68 8.24 11.46 5.88
N VAL A 69 8.18 10.19 5.63
CA VAL A 69 6.93 9.44 5.54
C VAL A 69 7.03 8.17 6.35
N ILE A 70 5.98 7.87 7.09
CA ILE A 70 5.78 6.58 7.76
C ILE A 70 4.50 5.99 7.18
N GLU A 71 4.59 4.76 6.68
CA GLU A 71 3.46 4.03 6.10
C GLU A 71 3.31 2.69 6.83
N PHE A 72 2.08 2.32 7.16
CA PHE A 72 1.73 0.99 7.64
C PHE A 72 0.74 0.38 6.68
N VAL A 73 1.09 -0.74 6.08
CA VAL A 73 0.32 -1.37 5.00
C VAL A 73 0.10 -2.86 5.26
N GLU A 74 -1.07 -3.35 4.88
CA GLU A 74 -1.40 -4.77 4.84
C GLU A 74 -1.07 -5.31 3.45
N MET A 75 -0.35 -6.42 3.36
CA MET A 75 0.01 -7.08 2.11
C MET A 75 -0.70 -8.43 2.00
N LYS A 76 -1.47 -8.60 0.94
CA LYS A 76 -2.19 -9.84 0.64
C LYS A 76 -1.62 -10.48 -0.62
N SER A 77 -1.54 -11.80 -0.63
CA SER A 77 -1.29 -12.52 -1.88
C SER A 77 -2.50 -12.38 -2.82
N GLN A 78 -2.26 -12.16 -4.11
CA GLN A 78 -3.32 -12.12 -5.12
C GLN A 78 -4.05 -13.46 -5.28
N LYS A 79 -3.42 -14.57 -4.83
CA LYS A 79 -4.00 -15.92 -4.89
C LYS A 79 -4.86 -16.26 -3.66
N GLN A 80 -5.13 -15.31 -2.77
CA GLN A 80 -5.99 -15.53 -1.59
C GLN A 80 -7.46 -15.60 -2.00
N ILE A 81 -8.07 -16.79 -1.80
CA ILE A 81 -9.49 -17.00 -1.99
C ILE A 81 -10.12 -17.26 -0.61
N LYS A 82 -11.17 -16.50 -0.29
CA LYS A 82 -11.95 -16.72 0.93
C LYS A 82 -12.90 -17.90 0.72
N SER A 83 -12.83 -18.86 1.62
CA SER A 83 -13.70 -20.05 1.64
C SER A 83 -14.48 -20.09 2.94
N ILE A 84 -15.63 -20.75 2.92
CA ILE A 84 -16.47 -21.05 4.10
C ILE A 84 -16.69 -22.55 4.09
N ASN A 85 -16.62 -23.20 5.24
CA ASN A 85 -16.94 -24.61 5.33
C ASN A 85 -18.46 -24.80 5.16
N PRO A 86 -18.92 -25.50 4.10
CA PRO A 86 -20.34 -25.63 3.81
C PRO A 86 -21.09 -26.59 4.74
N TYR A 87 -20.36 -27.42 5.49
CA TYR A 87 -20.95 -28.41 6.39
C TYR A 87 -21.42 -27.82 7.74
N PHE A 88 -21.04 -26.56 8.04
CA PHE A 88 -21.34 -25.92 9.33
C PHE A 88 -21.98 -24.55 9.13
N THR A 89 -23.18 -24.38 9.69
CA THR A 89 -24.00 -23.16 9.54
C THR A 89 -23.36 -21.90 10.17
N ASN A 90 -22.49 -22.06 11.18
CA ASN A 90 -21.84 -20.96 11.91
C ASN A 90 -20.33 -20.85 11.62
N SER A 91 -19.85 -21.42 10.52
CA SER A 91 -18.43 -21.38 10.17
C SER A 91 -18.00 -19.97 9.74
N LYS A 92 -16.86 -19.51 10.27
CA LYS A 92 -16.27 -18.22 9.87
C LYS A 92 -15.42 -18.40 8.62
N SER A 93 -15.53 -17.44 7.70
CA SER A 93 -14.72 -17.47 6.46
C SER A 93 -13.21 -17.49 6.78
N PHE A 94 -12.48 -18.34 6.10
CA PHE A 94 -11.04 -18.49 6.18
C PHE A 94 -10.38 -18.44 4.79
N VAL A 95 -9.07 -18.40 4.72
CA VAL A 95 -8.31 -18.52 3.47
C VAL A 95 -7.46 -19.77 3.57
N TYR A 96 -7.80 -20.77 2.75
CA TYR A 96 -7.03 -22.00 2.69
C TYR A 96 -5.60 -21.74 2.18
N GLY A 97 -4.63 -22.38 2.79
CA GLY A 97 -3.22 -22.19 2.43
C GLY A 97 -2.58 -20.90 2.94
N LYS A 98 -3.27 -20.07 3.73
CA LYS A 98 -2.68 -18.85 4.28
C LYS A 98 -1.83 -19.17 5.51
N LEU A 99 -0.50 -19.03 5.36
CA LEU A 99 0.47 -19.22 6.45
C LEU A 99 0.55 -18.01 7.37
N ASN A 100 0.71 -16.82 6.78
CA ASN A 100 0.91 -15.60 7.54
C ASN A 100 0.03 -14.44 7.06
N SER A 101 -0.40 -13.61 7.99
CA SER A 101 -0.88 -12.26 7.70
C SER A 101 0.33 -11.33 7.68
N PHE A 102 0.59 -10.67 6.55
CA PHE A 102 1.79 -9.88 6.34
C PHE A 102 1.48 -8.39 6.33
N PHE A 103 2.21 -7.63 7.14
CA PHE A 103 2.14 -6.18 7.24
C PHE A 103 3.52 -5.60 7.03
N ILE A 104 3.61 -4.41 6.48
CA ILE A 104 4.88 -3.70 6.30
C ILE A 104 4.78 -2.33 6.95
N LEU A 105 5.74 -2.02 7.82
CA LEU A 105 5.99 -0.68 8.33
C LEU A 105 7.15 -0.09 7.52
N ARG A 106 6.90 1.01 6.80
CA ARG A 106 7.90 1.70 5.97
C ARG A 106 8.28 3.02 6.60
N GLY A 107 9.58 3.26 6.74
CA GLY A 107 10.16 4.55 7.08
C GLY A 107 10.85 5.12 5.84
N THR A 108 10.32 6.19 5.27
CA THR A 108 10.70 6.72 3.96
C THR A 108 11.24 8.14 4.04
N TYR A 109 12.31 8.41 3.32
CA TYR A 109 12.84 9.76 3.11
C TYR A 109 13.01 10.02 1.61
N GLY A 110 12.70 11.24 1.17
CA GLY A 110 12.87 11.62 -0.22
C GLY A 110 12.40 13.02 -0.54
N MET A 111 12.11 13.24 -1.81
CA MET A 111 11.78 14.55 -2.33
C MET A 111 10.55 14.53 -3.22
N HIS A 112 9.77 15.60 -3.12
CA HIS A 112 8.78 15.99 -4.11
C HIS A 112 9.34 17.16 -4.93
N LYS A 113 9.47 16.95 -6.23
CA LYS A 113 9.89 18.00 -7.19
C LYS A 113 8.65 18.52 -7.91
N GLN A 114 8.38 19.80 -7.79
CA GLN A 114 7.30 20.46 -8.50
C GLN A 114 7.57 20.45 -10.00
N LEU A 115 6.60 19.95 -10.77
CA LEU A 115 6.63 19.94 -12.23
C LEU A 115 5.81 21.11 -12.79
N ASN A 116 4.63 21.36 -12.23
CA ASN A 116 3.74 22.43 -12.61
C ASN A 116 3.24 23.18 -11.38
N ARG A 117 3.08 24.50 -11.48
CA ARG A 117 2.47 25.33 -10.43
C ARG A 117 0.95 25.38 -10.60
N LYS A 118 0.27 25.52 -9.50
CA LYS A 118 -1.15 25.79 -9.49
C LYS A 118 -1.42 27.23 -9.94
N PRO A 119 -2.24 27.45 -10.98
CA PRO A 119 -2.68 28.78 -11.36
C PRO A 119 -3.47 29.45 -10.24
N TYR A 120 -3.48 30.82 -10.20
CA TYR A 120 -4.16 31.58 -9.15
C TYR A 120 -5.70 31.41 -9.18
N TRP A 121 -6.27 31.12 -10.34
CA TRP A 121 -7.72 30.87 -10.52
C TRP A 121 -8.17 29.46 -10.11
N GLY A 122 -7.30 28.64 -9.59
CA GLY A 122 -7.55 27.25 -9.25
C GLY A 122 -6.88 26.29 -10.24
N GLY A 123 -6.85 25.03 -9.91
CA GLY A 123 -6.20 24.00 -10.72
C GLY A 123 -5.44 22.99 -9.86
N VAL A 124 -4.63 22.17 -10.49
CA VAL A 124 -3.88 21.09 -9.85
C VAL A 124 -2.39 21.39 -9.96
N GLU A 125 -1.68 21.32 -8.82
CA GLU A 125 -0.23 21.33 -8.79
C GLU A 125 0.28 19.91 -8.96
N LEU A 126 1.19 19.71 -9.91
CA LEU A 126 1.79 18.40 -10.18
C LEU A 126 3.20 18.34 -9.62
N ARG A 127 3.48 17.27 -8.85
CA ARG A 127 4.80 17.00 -8.27
C ARG A 127 5.27 15.59 -8.62
N PHE A 128 6.52 15.48 -8.97
CA PHE A 128 7.20 14.19 -9.09
C PHE A 128 7.73 13.75 -7.72
N VAL A 129 7.40 12.52 -7.34
CA VAL A 129 7.75 11.90 -6.06
C VAL A 129 8.81 10.85 -6.30
N TYR A 130 9.92 10.94 -5.58
CA TYR A 130 10.95 9.91 -5.54
C TYR A 130 11.51 9.80 -4.13
N MET A 131 11.41 8.63 -3.58
CA MET A 131 11.73 8.37 -2.19
C MET A 131 12.29 6.96 -2.01
N GLY A 132 13.04 6.75 -0.93
CA GLY A 132 13.52 5.45 -0.52
C GLY A 132 13.66 5.37 0.98
N GLY A 133 13.83 4.17 1.49
CA GLY A 133 13.94 3.98 2.92
C GLY A 133 14.01 2.53 3.36
N ILE A 134 13.75 2.33 4.63
CA ILE A 134 13.74 1.02 5.27
C ILE A 134 12.32 0.50 5.40
N SER A 135 12.14 -0.80 5.22
CA SER A 135 10.89 -1.52 5.49
C SER A 135 11.10 -2.57 6.57
N VAL A 136 10.11 -2.73 7.41
CA VAL A 136 10.03 -3.80 8.39
C VAL A 136 8.77 -4.61 8.09
N GLY A 137 8.97 -5.81 7.53
CA GLY A 137 7.90 -6.78 7.32
C GLY A 137 7.56 -7.49 8.62
N ILE A 138 6.28 -7.61 8.90
CA ILE A 138 5.73 -8.24 10.10
C ILE A 138 4.83 -9.37 9.63
N ALA A 139 5.30 -10.61 9.74
CA ALA A 139 4.55 -11.81 9.41
C ALA A 139 3.97 -12.43 10.67
N LYS A 140 2.64 -12.39 10.79
CA LYS A 140 1.90 -12.99 11.88
C LYS A 140 1.29 -14.31 11.43
N PRO A 141 1.56 -15.45 12.10
CA PRO A 141 1.00 -16.74 11.72
C PRO A 141 -0.53 -16.74 11.83
N VAL A 142 -1.15 -17.50 10.94
CA VAL A 142 -2.61 -17.66 10.91
C VAL A 142 -2.99 -18.88 11.74
N TYR A 143 -3.93 -18.68 12.67
CA TYR A 143 -4.55 -19.72 13.46
C TYR A 143 -5.95 -20.00 12.93
N LEU A 144 -6.31 -21.26 12.90
CA LEU A 144 -7.60 -21.76 12.46
C LEU A 144 -8.24 -22.62 13.54
N TYR A 145 -9.54 -22.70 13.53
CA TYR A 145 -10.31 -23.69 14.27
C TYR A 145 -10.36 -24.97 13.45
N ILE A 146 -9.73 -26.03 13.97
CA ILE A 146 -9.67 -27.35 13.34
C ILE A 146 -10.62 -28.30 14.05
N LEU A 147 -11.30 -29.14 13.25
CA LEU A 147 -12.21 -30.20 13.71
C LEU A 147 -11.41 -31.48 13.89
N ASN A 148 -11.22 -31.90 15.11
CA ASN A 148 -10.61 -33.18 15.42
C ASN A 148 -11.72 -34.21 15.73
N LEU A 149 -11.80 -35.28 14.94
CA LEU A 149 -12.71 -36.38 15.20
C LEU A 149 -12.23 -37.16 16.42
N THR A 150 -13.06 -37.24 17.43
CA THR A 150 -12.77 -38.09 18.59
C THR A 150 -13.12 -39.54 18.25
N SER A 151 -12.29 -40.49 18.68
CA SER A 151 -12.34 -41.91 18.32
C SER A 151 -13.66 -42.64 18.77
N SER A 152 -14.53 -41.99 19.51
CA SER A 152 -15.82 -42.54 19.94
C SER A 152 -16.96 -41.69 19.40
N SER A 153 -17.57 -42.19 18.30
CA SER A 153 -18.93 -41.84 17.87
C SER A 153 -19.24 -40.36 17.61
N PHE A 154 -19.01 -39.89 16.40
CA PHE A 154 -19.59 -38.66 15.82
C PHE A 154 -19.41 -37.34 16.61
N ASP A 155 -18.51 -37.33 17.59
CA ASP A 155 -18.23 -36.13 18.36
C ASP A 155 -16.94 -35.44 17.81
N TYR A 156 -17.01 -34.11 17.64
CA TYR A 156 -15.86 -33.33 17.20
C TYR A 156 -15.36 -32.43 18.30
N THR A 157 -14.06 -32.37 18.47
CA THR A 157 -13.44 -31.33 19.30
C THR A 157 -12.88 -30.25 18.42
N ILE A 158 -13.23 -28.96 18.70
CA ILE A 158 -12.71 -27.83 17.98
C ILE A 158 -11.46 -27.34 18.72
N THR A 159 -10.31 -27.42 18.07
CA THR A 159 -9.03 -26.92 18.60
C THR A 159 -8.53 -25.71 17.83
N GLU A 160 -7.83 -24.79 18.51
CA GLU A 160 -7.18 -23.66 17.85
C GLU A 160 -5.75 -24.05 17.50
N GLU A 161 -5.49 -24.24 16.22
CA GLU A 161 -4.17 -24.67 15.74
C GLU A 161 -3.59 -23.69 14.72
N LYS A 162 -2.25 -23.61 14.68
CA LYS A 162 -1.54 -22.92 13.64
C LYS A 162 -1.72 -23.68 12.33
N PHE A 163 -2.05 -22.98 11.27
CA PHE A 163 -2.25 -23.64 9.98
C PHE A 163 -0.97 -24.33 9.51
N ASP A 164 -1.09 -25.63 9.26
CA ASP A 164 -0.03 -26.48 8.70
C ASP A 164 -0.61 -27.18 7.46
N PRO A 165 -0.05 -26.91 6.24
CA PRO A 165 -0.60 -27.47 4.99
C PRO A 165 -0.47 -28.99 4.90
N ASP A 166 0.48 -29.60 5.64
CA ASP A 166 0.74 -31.05 5.61
C ASP A 166 -0.19 -31.83 6.55
N LYS A 167 -0.86 -31.13 7.50
CA LYS A 167 -1.72 -31.75 8.51
C LYS A 167 -3.20 -31.43 8.33
N HIS A 168 -3.53 -30.23 7.82
CA HIS A 168 -4.90 -29.74 7.82
C HIS A 168 -5.51 -29.75 6.44
N ALA A 169 -6.48 -30.63 6.22
CA ALA A 169 -7.30 -30.63 5.01
C ALA A 169 -8.35 -29.50 5.05
N ALA A 170 -8.86 -29.11 3.89
CA ALA A 170 -9.77 -27.98 3.78
C ALA A 170 -11.13 -28.22 4.43
N ASP A 171 -11.58 -29.48 4.49
CA ASP A 171 -12.84 -29.93 5.10
C ASP A 171 -12.78 -30.01 6.62
N GLU A 172 -11.59 -30.19 7.19
CA GLU A 172 -11.36 -30.20 8.63
C GLU A 172 -11.35 -28.79 9.26
N ILE A 173 -11.29 -27.73 8.43
CA ILE A 173 -11.25 -26.37 8.93
C ILE A 173 -12.66 -25.87 9.21
N PHE A 174 -12.97 -25.64 10.49
CA PHE A 174 -14.23 -25.02 10.91
C PHE A 174 -14.26 -23.52 10.58
N GLY A 175 -13.12 -22.82 10.70
CA GLY A 175 -13.06 -21.42 10.38
C GLY A 175 -11.83 -20.71 10.92
N ARG A 176 -11.83 -19.38 10.80
CA ARG A 176 -10.73 -18.52 11.24
C ARG A 176 -10.77 -18.29 12.75
N ALA A 177 -9.67 -18.50 13.45
CA ALA A 177 -9.45 -18.09 14.85
C ALA A 177 -9.37 -16.55 15.00
N PRO A 178 -9.47 -16.01 16.22
CA PRO A 178 -9.35 -14.58 16.48
C PRO A 178 -8.05 -13.98 15.95
N PHE A 179 -8.12 -12.73 15.46
CA PHE A 179 -6.97 -12.06 14.85
C PHE A 179 -5.76 -11.94 15.79
N PHE A 180 -6.00 -11.75 17.08
CA PHE A 180 -4.94 -11.57 18.08
C PHE A 180 -4.19 -12.85 18.47
N LYS A 181 -4.70 -14.03 18.08
CA LYS A 181 -3.98 -15.30 18.30
C LYS A 181 -2.70 -15.34 17.47
N GLY A 182 -1.60 -15.77 18.05
CA GLY A 182 -0.27 -15.87 17.41
C GLY A 182 0.50 -14.54 17.34
N ILE A 183 0.11 -13.50 18.07
CA ILE A 183 0.89 -12.25 18.16
C ILE A 183 2.28 -12.50 18.75
N ASN A 184 2.42 -13.43 19.67
CA ASN A 184 3.71 -13.78 20.29
C ASN A 184 4.67 -14.53 19.34
N GLU A 185 4.17 -14.99 18.19
CA GLU A 185 4.94 -15.73 17.19
C GLU A 185 5.22 -14.91 15.92
N ILE A 186 5.22 -13.59 16.04
CA ILE A 186 5.52 -12.69 14.93
C ILE A 186 6.94 -12.87 14.46
N SER A 187 7.11 -13.05 13.14
CA SER A 187 8.41 -13.05 12.48
C SER A 187 8.66 -11.70 11.83
N ILE A 188 9.84 -11.13 12.07
CA ILE A 188 10.25 -9.82 11.56
C ILE A 188 11.19 -9.99 10.37
N TYR A 189 10.90 -9.26 9.28
CA TYR A 189 11.67 -9.25 8.04
C TYR A 189 12.17 -7.82 7.77
N PRO A 190 13.44 -7.50 8.07
CA PRO A 190 14.02 -6.22 7.67
C PRO A 190 14.18 -6.16 6.14
N GLY A 191 13.95 -5.01 5.55
CA GLY A 191 14.04 -4.80 4.12
C GLY A 191 14.29 -3.35 3.75
N LEU A 192 14.38 -3.10 2.47
CA LEU A 192 14.50 -1.78 1.86
C LEU A 192 13.34 -1.55 0.90
N HIS A 193 12.98 -0.30 0.70
CA HIS A 193 12.00 0.04 -0.33
C HIS A 193 12.36 1.29 -1.11
N GLY A 194 11.87 1.32 -2.34
CA GLY A 194 11.89 2.49 -3.21
C GLY A 194 10.49 2.84 -3.68
N LYS A 195 10.22 4.13 -3.83
CA LYS A 195 8.92 4.68 -4.21
C LYS A 195 9.09 5.77 -5.25
N ILE A 196 8.33 5.67 -6.33
CA ILE A 196 8.22 6.69 -7.37
C ILE A 196 6.75 6.97 -7.68
N GLY A 197 6.42 8.23 -8.02
CA GLY A 197 5.04 8.58 -8.33
C GLY A 197 4.83 10.01 -8.75
N LEU A 198 3.57 10.34 -8.95
CA LEU A 198 3.06 11.68 -9.24
C LEU A 198 2.04 12.06 -8.17
N ASP A 199 2.21 13.25 -7.59
CA ASP A 199 1.32 13.83 -6.59
C ASP A 199 0.55 15.00 -7.19
N PHE A 200 -0.76 14.93 -7.18
CA PHE A 200 -1.71 15.90 -7.72
C PHE A 200 -2.36 16.67 -6.57
N ASP A 201 -1.87 17.87 -6.26
CA ASP A 201 -2.42 18.71 -5.19
C ASP A 201 -3.54 19.62 -5.75
N TYR A 202 -4.77 19.32 -5.32
CA TYR A 202 -5.99 20.04 -5.69
C TYR A 202 -6.58 20.88 -4.54
N GLY A 203 -5.87 21.04 -3.43
CA GLY A 203 -6.29 21.83 -2.26
C GLY A 203 -6.61 23.28 -2.65
N SER A 204 -7.79 23.81 -2.33
CA SER A 204 -8.24 25.15 -2.73
C SER A 204 -7.45 26.30 -2.08
N TYR A 205 -6.80 26.06 -0.95
CA TYR A 205 -6.06 27.07 -0.19
C TYR A 205 -4.60 26.66 -0.04
N SER A 206 -3.69 27.66 -0.03
CA SER A 206 -2.25 27.42 0.18
C SER A 206 -1.92 26.74 1.52
N THR A 207 -2.80 26.89 2.53
CA THR A 207 -2.65 26.33 3.88
C THR A 207 -3.15 24.88 4.01
N LYS A 208 -4.03 24.42 3.12
CA LYS A 208 -4.60 23.07 3.15
C LYS A 208 -3.90 22.18 2.12
N VAL A 209 -3.61 20.95 2.52
CA VAL A 209 -3.13 19.90 1.61
C VAL A 209 -4.30 18.97 1.33
N LYS A 210 -4.65 18.83 0.06
CA LYS A 210 -5.53 17.79 -0.45
C LYS A 210 -4.90 17.29 -1.73
N SER A 211 -4.28 16.11 -1.68
CA SER A 211 -3.63 15.57 -2.87
C SER A 211 -3.92 14.11 -3.08
N LEU A 212 -3.84 13.73 -4.36
CA LEU A 212 -3.91 12.38 -4.85
C LEU A 212 -2.54 12.00 -5.38
N GLU A 213 -1.94 10.96 -4.83
CA GLU A 213 -0.62 10.46 -5.25
C GLU A 213 -0.77 9.08 -5.87
N ILE A 214 -0.23 8.92 -7.09
CA ILE A 214 -0.26 7.66 -7.85
C ILE A 214 1.16 7.27 -8.18
N GLY A 215 1.50 6.00 -8.04
CA GLY A 215 2.84 5.53 -8.37
C GLY A 215 3.07 4.05 -8.15
N ALA A 216 4.35 3.71 -8.06
CA ALA A 216 4.82 2.36 -7.80
C ALA A 216 5.77 2.33 -6.60
N ILE A 217 5.69 1.25 -5.84
CA ILE A 217 6.58 0.95 -4.72
C ILE A 217 7.16 -0.44 -4.95
N ILE A 218 8.44 -0.58 -4.70
CA ILE A 218 9.13 -1.86 -4.63
C ILE A 218 9.69 -2.04 -3.23
N ASP A 219 9.32 -3.15 -2.56
CA ASP A 219 9.90 -3.59 -1.29
C ASP A 219 10.77 -4.81 -1.55
N ILE A 220 11.96 -4.85 -0.97
CA ILE A 220 12.95 -5.93 -1.13
C ILE A 220 13.33 -6.42 0.25
N PHE A 221 13.23 -7.74 0.44
CA PHE A 221 13.58 -8.44 1.68
C PHE A 221 14.72 -9.43 1.45
N PRO A 222 15.75 -9.47 2.30
CA PRO A 222 16.86 -10.43 2.18
C PRO A 222 16.43 -11.89 2.36
N ARG A 223 15.31 -12.11 3.05
CA ARG A 223 14.71 -13.43 3.27
C ARG A 223 13.36 -13.51 2.60
N PRO A 224 13.02 -14.64 1.97
CA PRO A 224 11.71 -14.80 1.32
C PRO A 224 10.60 -14.83 2.37
N VAL A 225 9.50 -14.13 2.09
CA VAL A 225 8.37 -14.01 3.00
C VAL A 225 7.29 -15.03 2.63
N PRO A 226 7.02 -16.04 3.48
CA PRO A 226 5.99 -17.04 3.22
C PRO A 226 4.61 -16.48 3.61
N ILE A 227 3.82 -16.04 2.64
CA ILE A 227 2.43 -15.59 2.86
C ILE A 227 1.44 -16.76 2.69
N MET A 228 1.67 -17.60 1.69
CA MET A 228 0.82 -18.74 1.32
C MET A 228 1.65 -20.02 1.22
N ALA A 229 1.08 -21.17 1.60
CA ALA A 229 1.74 -22.47 1.57
C ALA A 229 2.04 -22.96 0.15
N PHE A 230 1.11 -22.73 -0.79
CA PHE A 230 1.17 -23.28 -2.15
C PHE A 230 1.67 -22.25 -3.18
N VAL A 231 2.39 -21.23 -2.70
CA VAL A 231 2.98 -20.18 -3.53
C VAL A 231 4.42 -19.97 -3.09
N GLU A 232 5.33 -19.89 -4.05
CA GLU A 232 6.74 -19.61 -3.73
C GLU A 232 6.88 -18.32 -2.93
N PRO A 233 7.67 -18.35 -1.84
CA PRO A 233 7.90 -17.16 -1.03
C PRO A 233 8.63 -16.07 -1.81
N ASN A 234 8.13 -14.84 -1.73
CA ASN A 234 8.68 -13.72 -2.49
C ASN A 234 9.76 -12.95 -1.70
N TYR A 235 10.84 -12.57 -2.41
CA TYR A 235 11.88 -11.67 -1.90
C TYR A 235 11.56 -10.20 -2.15
N PHE A 236 10.69 -9.91 -3.14
CA PHE A 236 10.32 -8.56 -3.51
C PHE A 236 8.82 -8.45 -3.77
N PHE A 237 8.29 -7.28 -3.48
CA PHE A 237 6.88 -6.93 -3.72
C PHE A 237 6.82 -5.65 -4.52
N LEU A 238 6.37 -5.74 -5.76
CA LEU A 238 6.07 -4.59 -6.61
C LEU A 238 4.58 -4.27 -6.48
N THR A 239 4.26 -3.05 -6.06
CA THR A 239 2.88 -2.60 -5.88
C THR A 239 2.65 -1.28 -6.58
N LEU A 240 1.54 -1.18 -7.31
CA LEU A 240 0.99 0.09 -7.74
C LEU A 240 0.11 0.64 -6.63
N TYR A 241 0.19 1.94 -6.37
CA TYR A 241 -0.55 2.55 -5.29
C TYR A 241 -1.29 3.82 -5.71
N LEU A 242 -2.36 4.07 -4.98
CA LEU A 242 -3.16 5.29 -4.99
C LEU A 242 -3.25 5.78 -3.55
N ASN A 243 -2.83 7.01 -3.29
CA ASN A 243 -2.80 7.54 -1.94
C ASN A 243 -3.53 8.90 -1.87
N PHE A 244 -4.49 8.98 -0.98
CA PHE A 244 -5.25 10.20 -0.68
C PHE A 244 -4.62 10.89 0.51
N ASN A 245 -4.08 12.10 0.33
CA ASN A 245 -3.44 12.87 1.38
C ASN A 245 -4.30 14.05 1.82
N PHE A 246 -4.42 14.23 3.14
CA PHE A 246 -5.09 15.36 3.78
C PHE A 246 -4.17 15.97 4.82
N GLY A 247 -4.03 17.30 4.82
CA GLY A 247 -3.11 17.94 5.75
C GLY A 247 -3.17 19.45 5.77
N LYS A 248 -2.16 20.01 6.44
CA LYS A 248 -2.00 21.46 6.58
C LYS A 248 -0.54 21.88 6.37
N ARG A 249 -0.36 23.10 5.84
CA ARG A 249 0.93 23.80 5.74
C ARG A 249 0.98 24.91 6.77
N PHE A 250 2.15 25.14 7.35
CA PHE A 250 2.36 26.13 8.40
C PHE A 250 3.82 26.61 8.44
N ASN A 251 4.07 27.73 9.11
CA ASN A 251 5.40 28.37 9.18
C ASN A 251 6.15 28.15 10.49
N LYS A 252 5.59 27.42 11.47
CA LYS A 252 6.20 27.29 12.80
C LYS A 252 6.78 25.90 13.05
#